data_2a6c48eaeb6af7b49db47e56970eabb7
#
_entry.id   2a6c48eaeb6af7b49db47e56970eabb7
#
_cell.length_a   1.000
_cell.length_b   1.000
_cell.length_c   1.000
_cell.angle_alpha   90.00
_cell.angle_beta   90.00
_cell.angle_gamma   90.00
#
_symmetry.space_group_name_H-M   'P 1'
#
loop_
_entity.id
_entity.type
_entity.pdbx_description
1 polymer ?
#
loop_
_entity_poly.entity_id
_entity_poly.type
_entity_poly.pdbx_seq_one_letter_code
_entity_poly.pdbx_strand_id
1 'polypeptide(L)'
;MDEFKIGDDIEETPGTSRIRKENNVIPIIIVVIVAIAIGLGVFFISNSILNPKKKEVKEDVITTTLDTKDENVQILYNYVTYGINNIRNDKFIKEQNTSIDSFTNYEKFYYALLFAEVDDFEETGRTDSQGNKIYNISDAKVKNYMERFFGPNIDYSRTSEITYTFNFSMNGKNIGTMKHNDSLSGFDTVFTKTSVREQQNYIKSFYTKLSGASSKSDGTLEINEKIIYTDTKEENGLYTISIYKDYQHTMLIDSKTNITKEKLPTTEISIDEYLSNASTITYKFNSANQTYYFESSTISNS
;
A
#
# COMPACT_ATOMS: atom_id res chain seq x y z
N MET A 1 46.34 37.73 -35.10
CA MET A 1 47.61 37.06 -35.00
C MET A 1 47.34 35.91 -34.11
N ASP A 2 47.53 34.77 -34.64
CA ASP A 2 47.43 33.43 -34.11
C ASP A 2 46.03 32.88 -33.80
N GLU A 3 45.50 32.24 -34.83
CA GLU A 3 44.42 31.29 -34.81
C GLU A 3 44.78 30.07 -33.97
N PHE A 4 43.95 29.74 -32.97
CA PHE A 4 44.00 28.43 -32.32
C PHE A 4 42.92 27.54 -32.89
N LYS A 5 43.33 26.63 -33.78
CA LYS A 5 42.49 25.48 -34.20
C LYS A 5 42.49 24.44 -33.11
N ILE A 6 41.35 24.15 -32.55
CA ILE A 6 41.10 22.95 -31.73
C ILE A 6 40.57 21.87 -32.68
N GLY A 7 41.36 20.83 -32.84
CA GLY A 7 41.00 19.67 -33.63
C GLY A 7 39.96 18.81 -32.92
N ASP A 8 38.97 18.40 -33.69
CA ASP A 8 38.06 17.32 -33.38
C ASP A 8 38.81 15.99 -33.45
N ASP A 9 38.68 15.21 -32.42
CA ASP A 9 38.76 13.75 -32.46
C ASP A 9 38.10 13.19 -31.20
N ILE A 10 36.78 13.01 -31.24
CA ILE A 10 36.07 12.18 -30.28
C ILE A 10 35.82 10.82 -30.95
N GLU A 11 36.66 9.85 -30.63
CA GLU A 11 36.40 8.45 -30.97
C GLU A 11 35.10 7.98 -30.31
N GLU A 12 34.14 7.62 -31.16
CA GLU A 12 32.95 6.90 -30.76
C GLU A 12 33.33 5.49 -30.32
N THR A 13 33.30 5.25 -28.99
CA THR A 13 33.31 3.91 -28.43
C THR A 13 31.93 3.29 -28.62
N PRO A 14 31.80 2.10 -29.23
CA PRO A 14 30.50 1.45 -29.39
C PRO A 14 29.95 1.06 -28.04
N GLY A 15 28.84 1.71 -27.67
CA GLY A 15 28.11 1.41 -26.46
C GLY A 15 27.61 -0.02 -26.49
N THR A 16 28.11 -0.80 -25.55
CA THR A 16 27.53 -2.10 -25.20
C THR A 16 26.10 -1.87 -24.73
N SER A 17 25.14 -2.19 -25.58
CA SER A 17 23.74 -2.28 -25.19
C SER A 17 23.62 -3.33 -24.10
N ARG A 18 23.53 -2.88 -22.84
CA ARG A 18 23.07 -3.75 -21.75
C ARG A 18 21.64 -4.11 -22.06
N ILE A 19 21.43 -5.32 -22.55
CA ILE A 19 20.12 -5.97 -22.59
C ILE A 19 19.63 -5.97 -21.16
N ARG A 20 18.70 -5.07 -20.85
CA ARG A 20 17.96 -5.07 -19.59
C ARG A 20 17.14 -6.35 -19.62
N LYS A 21 17.55 -7.34 -18.82
CA LYS A 21 16.74 -8.51 -18.55
C LYS A 21 15.45 -8.00 -17.94
N GLU A 22 14.38 -7.88 -18.75
CA GLU A 22 13.05 -7.67 -18.24
C GLU A 22 12.77 -8.85 -17.30
N ASN A 23 12.61 -8.54 -16.04
CA ASN A 23 12.15 -9.52 -15.08
C ASN A 23 10.69 -9.81 -15.41
N ASN A 24 10.45 -10.85 -16.19
CA ASN A 24 9.12 -11.42 -16.48
C ASN A 24 8.49 -12.07 -15.24
N VAL A 25 8.75 -11.54 -14.06
CA VAL A 25 8.23 -12.05 -12.79
C VAL A 25 6.75 -11.67 -12.66
N ILE A 26 6.35 -10.48 -13.08
CA ILE A 26 4.97 -9.98 -12.96
C ILE A 26 3.95 -10.84 -13.73
N PRO A 27 4.15 -11.19 -15.02
CA PRO A 27 3.22 -12.09 -15.71
C PRO A 27 3.19 -13.52 -15.14
N ILE A 28 4.30 -14.00 -14.58
CA ILE A 28 4.36 -15.30 -13.92
C ILE A 28 3.56 -15.27 -12.62
N ILE A 29 3.65 -14.19 -11.84
CA ILE A 29 2.86 -13.97 -10.62
C ILE A 29 1.36 -14.00 -10.92
N ILE A 30 0.93 -13.31 -11.97
CA ILE A 30 -0.48 -13.29 -12.38
C ILE A 30 -0.95 -14.71 -12.76
N VAL A 31 -0.15 -15.47 -13.49
CA VAL A 31 -0.49 -16.85 -13.90
C VAL A 31 -0.57 -17.79 -12.70
N VAL A 32 0.31 -17.64 -11.72
CA VAL A 32 0.30 -18.46 -10.49
C VAL A 32 -0.92 -18.12 -9.62
N ILE A 33 -1.27 -16.84 -9.46
CA ILE A 33 -2.49 -16.40 -8.75
C ILE A 33 -3.74 -17.01 -9.42
N VAL A 34 -3.82 -16.97 -10.74
CA VAL A 34 -4.93 -17.56 -11.51
C VAL A 34 -4.96 -19.08 -11.34
N ALA A 35 -3.82 -19.77 -11.34
CA ALA A 35 -3.75 -21.23 -11.21
C ALA A 35 -4.18 -21.72 -9.82
N ILE A 36 -3.76 -21.04 -8.75
CA ILE A 36 -4.15 -21.37 -7.37
C ILE A 36 -5.64 -21.07 -7.16
N ALA A 37 -6.13 -19.97 -7.70
CA ALA A 37 -7.54 -19.61 -7.64
C ALA A 37 -8.43 -20.61 -8.40
N ILE A 38 -7.97 -21.15 -9.54
CA ILE A 38 -8.67 -22.22 -10.26
C ILE A 38 -8.70 -23.51 -9.42
N GLY A 39 -7.59 -23.88 -8.75
CA GLY A 39 -7.54 -25.08 -7.91
C GLY A 39 -8.50 -25.03 -6.73
N LEU A 40 -8.63 -23.89 -6.07
CA LEU A 40 -9.58 -23.69 -4.97
C LEU A 40 -11.02 -23.55 -5.50
N GLY A 41 -11.25 -22.87 -6.61
CA GLY A 41 -12.58 -22.68 -7.20
C GLY A 41 -13.21 -23.97 -7.67
N VAL A 42 -12.46 -24.90 -8.28
CA VAL A 42 -12.96 -26.22 -8.73
C VAL A 42 -13.36 -27.09 -7.53
N PHE A 43 -12.66 -26.99 -6.40
CA PHE A 43 -13.03 -27.71 -5.17
C PHE A 43 -14.38 -27.25 -4.60
N PHE A 44 -14.66 -25.93 -4.64
CA PHE A 44 -15.91 -25.38 -4.12
C PHE A 44 -17.12 -25.54 -5.06
N ILE A 45 -16.92 -25.47 -6.38
CA ILE A 45 -18.02 -25.60 -7.36
C ILE A 45 -18.53 -27.06 -7.42
N SER A 46 -17.66 -28.05 -7.33
CA SER A 46 -18.08 -29.45 -7.35
C SER A 46 -18.91 -29.86 -6.12
N ASN A 47 -18.73 -29.18 -4.98
CA ASN A 47 -19.51 -29.44 -3.76
C ASN A 47 -20.88 -28.74 -3.73
N SER A 48 -21.02 -27.61 -4.42
CA SER A 48 -22.29 -26.83 -4.40
C SER A 48 -23.34 -27.34 -5.39
N ILE A 49 -22.93 -28.07 -6.43
CA ILE A 49 -23.84 -28.56 -7.48
C ILE A 49 -24.56 -29.88 -7.09
N LEU A 50 -24.02 -30.64 -6.12
CA LEU A 50 -24.50 -31.98 -5.78
C LEU A 50 -25.54 -32.05 -4.66
N ASN A 51 -25.91 -30.95 -3.97
CA ASN A 51 -26.96 -31.00 -2.94
C ASN A 51 -27.90 -29.79 -2.92
N PRO A 52 -29.04 -29.86 -3.65
CA PRO A 52 -30.09 -28.86 -3.42
C PRO A 52 -30.89 -29.24 -2.15
N LYS A 53 -30.94 -28.34 -1.20
CA LYS A 53 -31.79 -28.33 -0.01
C LYS A 53 -31.41 -29.31 1.11
N LYS A 54 -30.49 -28.89 1.97
CA LYS A 54 -30.50 -29.26 3.38
C LYS A 54 -30.46 -28.00 4.24
N LYS A 55 -31.25 -28.05 5.38
CA LYS A 55 -31.29 -27.05 6.46
C LYS A 55 -29.92 -26.41 6.67
N GLU A 56 -29.89 -25.08 6.96
CA GLU A 56 -28.71 -24.35 7.45
C GLU A 56 -28.13 -25.08 8.66
N VAL A 57 -27.27 -26.02 8.41
CA VAL A 57 -26.23 -26.40 9.34
C VAL A 57 -25.19 -25.28 9.19
N LYS A 58 -24.98 -24.49 10.21
CA LYS A 58 -23.80 -23.62 10.29
C LYS A 58 -22.60 -24.57 10.15
N GLU A 59 -22.05 -24.64 8.95
CA GLU A 59 -20.78 -25.34 8.75
C GLU A 59 -19.75 -24.61 9.61
N ASP A 60 -19.09 -25.35 10.46
CA ASP A 60 -17.98 -24.79 11.26
C ASP A 60 -16.94 -24.25 10.28
N VAL A 61 -16.65 -22.96 10.38
CA VAL A 61 -15.66 -22.30 9.52
C VAL A 61 -14.27 -22.88 9.85
N ILE A 62 -13.73 -23.66 8.92
CA ILE A 62 -12.39 -24.25 9.06
C ILE A 62 -11.36 -23.15 8.78
N THR A 63 -10.46 -22.94 9.73
CA THR A 63 -9.36 -21.99 9.61
C THR A 63 -8.06 -22.74 9.33
N THR A 64 -7.35 -22.35 8.28
CA THR A 64 -6.04 -22.89 7.91
C THR A 64 -4.98 -21.80 8.07
N THR A 65 -3.93 -22.07 8.85
CA THR A 65 -2.78 -21.16 8.98
C THR A 65 -1.97 -21.16 7.68
N LEU A 66 -1.59 -19.96 7.24
CA LEU A 66 -0.75 -19.74 6.06
C LEU A 66 0.66 -19.33 6.48
N ASP A 67 1.64 -19.65 5.64
CA ASP A 67 2.99 -19.11 5.81
C ASP A 67 2.98 -17.61 5.51
N THR A 68 3.54 -16.82 6.42
CA THR A 68 3.67 -15.37 6.22
C THR A 68 4.60 -15.02 5.05
N LYS A 69 5.41 -15.95 4.56
CA LYS A 69 6.25 -15.81 3.37
C LYS A 69 5.53 -16.20 2.08
N ASP A 70 4.31 -16.74 2.17
CA ASP A 70 3.50 -17.04 0.98
C ASP A 70 3.34 -15.78 0.13
N GLU A 71 3.50 -15.94 -1.18
CA GLU A 71 3.50 -14.81 -2.12
C GLU A 71 2.16 -14.05 -2.10
N ASN A 72 1.03 -14.74 -2.00
CA ASN A 72 -0.28 -14.11 -1.94
C ASN A 72 -0.46 -13.32 -0.64
N VAL A 73 0.03 -13.88 0.49
CA VAL A 73 0.03 -13.18 1.77
C VAL A 73 0.85 -11.90 1.68
N GLN A 74 2.04 -11.95 1.08
CA GLN A 74 2.90 -10.79 0.90
C GLN A 74 2.29 -9.74 -0.02
N ILE A 75 1.65 -10.14 -1.12
CA ILE A 75 0.96 -9.22 -2.04
C ILE A 75 -0.17 -8.49 -1.30
N LEU A 76 -1.04 -9.21 -0.59
CA LEU A 76 -2.16 -8.62 0.13
C LEU A 76 -1.69 -7.75 1.30
N TYR A 77 -0.66 -8.18 2.01
CA TYR A 77 -0.04 -7.37 3.05
C TYR A 77 0.51 -6.05 2.48
N ASN A 78 1.14 -6.09 1.31
CA ASN A 78 1.58 -4.89 0.63
C ASN A 78 0.43 -3.96 0.24
N TYR A 79 -0.76 -4.46 -0.07
CA TYR A 79 -1.93 -3.61 -0.37
C TYR A 79 -2.28 -2.66 0.78
N VAL A 80 -2.12 -3.09 2.02
CA VAL A 80 -2.46 -2.31 3.21
C VAL A 80 -1.24 -1.65 3.86
N THR A 81 -0.02 -2.09 3.54
CA THR A 81 1.22 -1.56 4.14
C THR A 81 2.08 -0.76 3.17
N TYR A 82 1.90 -0.96 1.85
CA TYR A 82 2.60 -0.18 0.84
C TYR A 82 1.97 1.20 0.76
N GLY A 83 2.75 2.17 0.95
CA GLY A 83 2.34 3.55 0.95
C GLY A 83 3.23 4.28 1.92
N ILE A 84 4.25 4.86 1.38
CA ILE A 84 5.10 5.79 2.11
C ILE A 84 4.21 6.99 2.32
N ASN A 85 3.66 7.16 3.44
CA ASN A 85 3.12 8.36 4.03
C ASN A 85 1.67 8.26 4.50
N ASN A 86 1.49 8.84 5.60
CA ASN A 86 0.37 9.49 6.27
C ASN A 86 -1.05 8.89 6.13
N ILE A 87 -1.48 8.40 4.96
CA ILE A 87 -2.85 7.86 4.83
C ILE A 87 -2.95 6.47 5.44
N ARG A 88 -1.97 5.60 5.25
CA ARG A 88 -1.91 4.34 6.00
C ARG A 88 -1.91 4.61 7.49
N ASN A 89 -1.11 5.58 7.92
CA ASN A 89 -1.00 5.98 9.32
C ASN A 89 -2.35 6.46 9.87
N ASP A 90 -3.10 7.19 9.08
CA ASP A 90 -4.38 7.72 9.53
C ASP A 90 -5.47 6.66 9.58
N LYS A 91 -5.50 5.72 8.65
CA LYS A 91 -6.58 4.74 8.55
C LYS A 91 -6.28 3.48 9.36
N PHE A 92 -5.23 2.75 9.01
CA PHE A 92 -5.00 1.41 9.55
C PHE A 92 -4.24 1.38 10.89
N ILE A 93 -3.59 2.47 11.28
CA ILE A 93 -2.82 2.54 12.53
C ILE A 93 -3.46 3.42 13.59
N LYS A 94 -4.37 4.30 13.22
CA LYS A 94 -5.05 5.20 14.15
C LYS A 94 -6.47 4.77 14.48
N GLU A 95 -7.16 4.19 13.51
CA GLU A 95 -8.56 3.79 13.66
C GLU A 95 -8.65 2.37 14.18
N GLN A 96 -9.34 2.19 15.31
CA GLN A 96 -9.53 0.88 15.91
C GLN A 96 -10.26 -0.09 15.00
N ASN A 97 -11.19 0.41 14.18
CA ASN A 97 -11.94 -0.36 13.19
C ASN A 97 -12.02 0.42 11.90
N THR A 98 -11.66 -0.22 10.81
CA THR A 98 -11.75 0.33 9.45
C THR A 98 -12.53 -0.61 8.58
N SER A 99 -13.54 -0.12 7.86
CA SER A 99 -14.29 -0.86 6.85
C SER A 99 -14.28 -0.09 5.53
N ILE A 100 -14.71 -0.74 4.45
CA ILE A 100 -14.80 -0.11 3.12
C ILE A 100 -15.59 1.20 3.17
N ASP A 101 -16.68 1.23 3.95
CA ASP A 101 -17.56 2.40 4.05
C ASP A 101 -16.92 3.57 4.82
N SER A 102 -15.87 3.32 5.59
CA SER A 102 -15.15 4.35 6.34
C SER A 102 -14.20 5.18 5.47
N PHE A 103 -13.94 4.76 4.22
CA PHE A 103 -13.04 5.46 3.32
C PHE A 103 -13.73 6.65 2.67
N THR A 104 -13.13 7.82 2.77
CA THR A 104 -13.49 8.98 1.96
C THR A 104 -13.22 8.71 0.48
N ASN A 105 -13.87 9.47 -0.40
CA ASN A 105 -13.63 9.34 -1.84
C ASN A 105 -12.13 9.55 -2.20
N TYR A 106 -11.48 10.47 -1.51
CA TYR A 106 -10.04 10.71 -1.61
C TYR A 106 -9.23 9.44 -1.29
N GLU A 107 -9.47 8.83 -0.13
CA GLU A 107 -8.75 7.63 0.30
C GLU A 107 -9.00 6.46 -0.65
N LYS A 108 -10.23 6.33 -1.20
CA LYS A 108 -10.52 5.31 -2.21
C LYS A 108 -9.62 5.46 -3.43
N PHE A 109 -9.50 6.66 -3.99
CA PHE A 109 -8.58 6.90 -5.10
C PHE A 109 -7.13 6.64 -4.73
N TYR A 110 -6.71 7.08 -3.55
CA TYR A 110 -5.34 6.86 -3.08
C TYR A 110 -4.99 5.38 -3.04
N TYR A 111 -5.77 4.56 -2.34
CA TYR A 111 -5.49 3.13 -2.22
C TYR A 111 -5.63 2.39 -3.55
N ALA A 112 -6.62 2.73 -4.34
CA ALA A 112 -6.82 2.14 -5.66
C ALA A 112 -5.63 2.39 -6.59
N LEU A 113 -5.10 3.61 -6.60
CA LEU A 113 -4.05 4.02 -7.53
C LEU A 113 -2.61 3.83 -7.01
N LEU A 114 -2.43 3.28 -5.79
CA LEU A 114 -1.09 2.95 -5.27
C LEU A 114 -0.28 2.04 -6.20
N PHE A 115 -0.96 1.20 -6.96
CA PHE A 115 -0.37 0.21 -7.88
C PHE A 115 -0.57 0.56 -9.34
N ALA A 116 -1.05 1.78 -9.64
CA ALA A 116 -1.14 2.25 -11.00
C ALA A 116 0.27 2.45 -11.59
N GLU A 117 0.44 2.08 -12.84
CA GLU A 117 1.72 2.21 -13.54
C GLU A 117 1.77 3.51 -14.35
N VAL A 118 2.98 3.99 -14.69
CA VAL A 118 3.14 5.21 -15.49
C VAL A 118 2.41 5.08 -16.84
N ASP A 119 2.49 3.91 -17.44
CA ASP A 119 1.90 3.60 -18.74
C ASP A 119 0.36 3.55 -18.71
N ASP A 120 -0.24 3.62 -17.54
CA ASP A 120 -1.69 3.77 -17.40
C ASP A 120 -2.16 5.21 -17.64
N PHE A 121 -1.24 6.16 -17.59
CA PHE A 121 -1.51 7.58 -17.79
C PHE A 121 -1.03 8.02 -19.17
N GLU A 122 -1.95 8.20 -20.09
CA GLU A 122 -1.68 8.61 -21.46
C GLU A 122 -1.47 10.12 -21.55
N GLU A 123 -0.43 10.57 -22.24
CA GLU A 123 -0.18 12.00 -22.47
C GLU A 123 -1.24 12.58 -23.41
N THR A 124 -1.94 13.63 -22.97
CA THR A 124 -3.04 14.23 -23.76
C THR A 124 -2.60 15.26 -24.79
N GLY A 125 -1.32 15.64 -24.79
CA GLY A 125 -0.81 16.77 -25.57
C GLY A 125 -1.22 18.15 -25.05
N ARG A 126 -1.99 18.21 -23.95
CA ARG A 126 -2.45 19.45 -23.30
C ARG A 126 -1.54 19.83 -22.12
N THR A 127 -1.60 21.10 -21.76
CA THR A 127 -0.94 21.63 -20.55
C THR A 127 -1.94 22.37 -19.70
N ASP A 128 -1.66 22.43 -18.39
CA ASP A 128 -2.41 23.27 -17.45
C ASP A 128 -2.03 24.77 -17.58
N SER A 129 -2.62 25.62 -16.78
CA SER A 129 -2.34 27.06 -16.75
C SER A 129 -0.91 27.40 -16.30
N GLN A 130 -0.21 26.47 -15.71
CA GLN A 130 1.19 26.60 -15.25
C GLN A 130 2.19 25.99 -16.24
N GLY A 131 1.72 25.41 -17.35
CA GLY A 131 2.54 24.76 -18.37
C GLY A 131 2.91 23.32 -18.04
N ASN A 132 2.32 22.70 -17.02
CA ASN A 132 2.54 21.29 -16.71
C ASN A 132 1.76 20.40 -17.70
N LYS A 133 2.36 19.30 -18.14
CA LYS A 133 1.69 18.31 -18.99
C LYS A 133 0.51 17.67 -18.29
N ILE A 134 -0.59 17.52 -19.02
CA ILE A 134 -1.79 16.81 -18.57
C ILE A 134 -1.77 15.42 -19.18
N TYR A 135 -1.94 14.43 -18.31
CA TYR A 135 -2.11 13.01 -18.64
C TYR A 135 -3.56 12.61 -18.37
N ASN A 136 -4.00 11.51 -18.96
CA ASN A 136 -5.33 10.96 -18.69
C ASN A 136 -5.23 9.49 -18.31
N ILE A 137 -5.90 9.07 -17.24
CA ILE A 137 -6.16 7.67 -16.94
C ILE A 137 -7.64 7.38 -17.16
N SER A 138 -7.94 6.34 -17.96
CA SER A 138 -9.32 6.04 -18.33
C SER A 138 -10.17 5.58 -17.15
N ASP A 139 -11.49 5.87 -17.21
CA ASP A 139 -12.48 5.38 -16.23
C ASP A 139 -12.41 3.87 -16.03
N ALA A 140 -12.18 3.12 -17.11
CA ALA A 140 -12.07 1.66 -17.04
C ALA A 140 -10.86 1.23 -16.21
N LYS A 141 -9.70 1.88 -16.37
CA LYS A 141 -8.50 1.59 -15.57
C LYS A 141 -8.71 1.95 -14.12
N VAL A 142 -9.25 3.14 -13.83
CA VAL A 142 -9.58 3.55 -12.45
C VAL A 142 -10.54 2.58 -11.80
N LYS A 143 -11.61 2.18 -12.51
CA LYS A 143 -12.55 1.19 -12.02
C LYS A 143 -11.86 -0.14 -11.68
N ASN A 144 -11.00 -0.64 -12.54
CA ASN A 144 -10.27 -1.88 -12.29
C ASN A 144 -9.41 -1.80 -11.03
N TYR A 145 -8.72 -0.68 -10.79
CA TYR A 145 -7.94 -0.46 -9.58
C TYR A 145 -8.83 -0.36 -8.33
N MET A 146 -9.97 0.34 -8.43
CA MET A 146 -10.97 0.42 -7.36
C MET A 146 -11.49 -0.96 -6.97
N GLU A 147 -11.92 -1.75 -7.97
CA GLU A 147 -12.43 -3.11 -7.74
C GLU A 147 -11.35 -4.08 -7.23
N ARG A 148 -10.11 -3.89 -7.65
CA ARG A 148 -8.97 -4.69 -7.18
C ARG A 148 -8.71 -4.50 -5.69
N PHE A 149 -8.82 -3.27 -5.16
CA PHE A 149 -8.58 -2.99 -3.76
C PHE A 149 -9.82 -3.17 -2.90
N PHE A 150 -10.96 -2.63 -3.32
CA PHE A 150 -12.20 -2.54 -2.53
C PHE A 150 -13.26 -3.57 -2.92
N GLY A 151 -13.02 -4.41 -3.91
CA GLY A 151 -13.96 -5.39 -4.41
C GLY A 151 -14.96 -4.86 -5.44
N PRO A 152 -15.77 -5.77 -6.01
CA PRO A 152 -16.73 -5.43 -7.04
C PRO A 152 -17.82 -4.50 -6.51
N ASN A 153 -18.31 -3.62 -7.38
CA ASN A 153 -19.39 -2.66 -7.08
C ASN A 153 -19.04 -1.58 -6.04
N ILE A 154 -17.76 -1.28 -5.85
CA ILE A 154 -17.35 -0.14 -5.01
C ILE A 154 -17.95 1.16 -5.54
N ASP A 155 -18.63 1.89 -4.68
CA ASP A 155 -19.12 3.23 -4.99
C ASP A 155 -18.04 4.27 -4.76
N TYR A 156 -17.82 5.13 -5.76
CA TYR A 156 -16.91 6.28 -5.69
C TYR A 156 -17.39 7.42 -6.58
N SER A 157 -17.18 8.67 -6.14
CA SER A 157 -17.57 9.86 -6.89
C SER A 157 -16.54 10.23 -7.94
N ARG A 158 -16.97 10.43 -9.18
CA ARG A 158 -16.16 10.95 -10.30
C ARG A 158 -16.09 12.47 -10.35
N THR A 159 -16.99 13.17 -9.63
CA THR A 159 -17.20 14.61 -9.77
C THR A 159 -16.28 15.46 -8.90
N SER A 160 -15.58 14.86 -7.96
CA SER A 160 -14.70 15.62 -7.07
C SER A 160 -13.39 15.92 -7.78
N GLU A 161 -13.01 17.20 -7.85
CA GLU A 161 -11.64 17.57 -8.12
C GLU A 161 -10.79 17.11 -6.94
N ILE A 162 -9.82 16.28 -7.22
CA ILE A 162 -9.01 15.68 -6.20
C ILE A 162 -7.62 16.30 -6.32
N THR A 163 -7.26 17.12 -5.34
CA THR A 163 -5.90 17.65 -5.23
C THR A 163 -5.10 16.74 -4.35
N TYR A 164 -4.12 16.07 -4.93
CA TYR A 164 -3.32 15.07 -4.22
C TYR A 164 -1.85 15.40 -4.25
N THR A 165 -1.20 15.05 -3.17
CA THR A 165 0.23 14.80 -3.14
C THR A 165 0.45 13.31 -2.91
N PHE A 166 0.28 12.50 -3.92
CA PHE A 166 0.67 11.10 -3.85
C PHE A 166 2.16 10.97 -4.18
N ASN A 167 2.90 10.33 -3.30
CA ASN A 167 4.17 9.75 -3.68
C ASN A 167 3.90 8.44 -4.42
N PHE A 168 3.76 8.52 -5.73
CA PHE A 168 3.89 7.32 -6.54
C PHE A 168 5.35 6.92 -6.58
N SER A 169 5.64 5.64 -6.49
CA SER A 169 6.98 5.09 -6.76
C SER A 169 7.44 5.27 -8.22
N MET A 170 6.72 6.07 -8.98
CA MET A 170 6.91 6.33 -10.38
C MET A 170 7.96 7.42 -10.59
N ASN A 171 9.23 7.05 -10.56
CA ASN A 171 10.33 7.96 -10.93
C ASN A 171 10.30 9.32 -10.21
N GLY A 172 9.88 9.35 -8.95
CA GLY A 172 9.83 10.58 -8.14
C GLY A 172 8.76 11.59 -8.56
N LYS A 173 7.73 11.17 -9.27
CA LYS A 173 6.56 11.99 -9.60
C LYS A 173 5.40 11.69 -8.66
N ASN A 174 4.68 12.72 -8.27
CA ASN A 174 3.43 12.63 -7.50
C ASN A 174 2.27 13.05 -8.37
N ILE A 175 1.09 12.48 -8.13
CA ILE A 175 -0.14 13.10 -8.64
C ILE A 175 -0.38 14.39 -7.84
N GLY A 176 -0.38 15.54 -8.53
CA GLY A 176 -0.73 16.82 -7.95
C GLY A 176 -2.24 17.07 -7.96
N THR A 177 -2.87 16.85 -9.11
CA THR A 177 -4.31 17.00 -9.29
C THR A 177 -4.87 15.90 -10.17
N MET A 178 -6.08 15.46 -9.87
CA MET A 178 -6.91 14.62 -10.73
C MET A 178 -8.29 15.22 -10.86
N LYS A 179 -8.81 15.30 -12.08
CA LYS A 179 -10.15 15.82 -12.36
C LYS A 179 -10.80 15.01 -13.47
N HIS A 180 -12.04 14.58 -13.25
CA HIS A 180 -12.79 13.87 -14.27
C HIS A 180 -13.01 14.73 -15.51
N ASN A 181 -12.80 14.12 -16.68
CA ASN A 181 -12.99 14.72 -17.99
C ASN A 181 -13.94 13.83 -18.82
N ASP A 182 -15.19 14.26 -18.92
CA ASP A 182 -16.24 13.52 -19.61
C ASP A 182 -15.91 13.29 -21.11
N SER A 183 -15.22 14.25 -21.74
CA SER A 183 -14.86 14.16 -23.16
C SER A 183 -13.82 13.05 -23.45
N LEU A 184 -13.00 12.69 -22.46
CA LEU A 184 -11.99 11.64 -22.55
C LEU A 184 -12.39 10.38 -21.79
N SER A 185 -13.56 10.36 -21.15
CA SER A 185 -14.03 9.25 -20.28
C SER A 185 -12.94 8.77 -19.34
N GLY A 186 -12.37 9.70 -18.56
CA GLY A 186 -11.26 9.41 -17.67
C GLY A 186 -10.90 10.61 -16.80
N PHE A 187 -9.78 10.52 -16.10
CA PHE A 187 -9.31 11.57 -15.20
C PHE A 187 -8.07 12.26 -15.75
N ASP A 188 -8.19 13.54 -16.02
CA ASP A 188 -7.06 14.41 -16.30
C ASP A 188 -6.19 14.54 -15.06
N THR A 189 -4.90 14.24 -15.22
CA THR A 189 -3.94 14.12 -14.13
C THR A 189 -2.73 14.99 -14.40
N VAL A 190 -2.33 15.78 -13.43
CA VAL A 190 -1.08 16.56 -13.47
C VAL A 190 -0.12 15.99 -12.44
N PHE A 191 1.08 15.64 -12.89
CA PHE A 191 2.14 15.17 -12.00
C PHE A 191 3.00 16.34 -11.51
N THR A 192 3.31 16.33 -10.23
CA THR A 192 4.22 17.28 -9.60
C THR A 192 5.53 16.58 -9.21
N LYS A 193 6.64 17.34 -9.17
CA LYS A 193 7.88 16.82 -8.61
C LYS A 193 7.78 16.70 -7.10
N THR A 194 8.22 15.59 -6.56
CA THR A 194 8.34 15.42 -5.11
C THR A 194 9.49 16.27 -4.60
N SER A 195 9.21 17.24 -3.76
CA SER A 195 10.21 17.75 -2.83
C SER A 195 10.21 16.85 -1.60
N VAL A 196 10.95 15.78 -1.63
CA VAL A 196 11.21 14.99 -0.42
C VAL A 196 12.08 15.84 0.48
N ARG A 197 11.47 16.57 1.41
CA ARG A 197 12.21 16.98 2.60
C ARG A 197 12.32 15.70 3.44
N GLU A 198 13.48 15.08 3.40
CA GLU A 198 13.85 14.11 4.41
C GLU A 198 13.80 14.82 5.76
N GLN A 199 12.68 14.72 6.46
CA GLN A 199 12.71 14.95 7.90
C GLN A 199 13.54 13.80 8.46
N GLN A 200 14.69 14.11 8.99
CA GLN A 200 15.51 13.18 9.77
C GLN A 200 14.80 12.89 11.12
N ASN A 201 13.69 12.17 11.04
CA ASN A 201 13.10 11.59 12.23
C ASN A 201 13.89 10.30 12.51
N TYR A 202 14.85 10.39 13.42
CA TYR A 202 15.67 9.24 13.84
C TYR A 202 14.79 8.12 14.44
N ILE A 203 13.71 8.48 15.12
CA ILE A 203 12.76 7.56 15.71
C ILE A 203 11.45 7.65 14.93
N LYS A 204 10.95 6.52 14.43
CA LYS A 204 9.65 6.43 13.75
C LYS A 204 8.54 6.56 14.80
N SER A 205 7.36 7.06 14.40
CA SER A 205 6.19 7.14 15.28
C SER A 205 5.54 5.79 15.58
N PHE A 206 5.89 4.76 14.83
CA PHE A 206 5.42 3.39 15.04
C PHE A 206 6.38 2.38 14.40
N TYR A 207 6.30 1.12 14.87
CA TYR A 207 7.03 -0.02 14.32
C TYR A 207 6.06 -1.18 14.17
N THR A 208 6.17 -1.92 13.06
CA THR A 208 5.27 -3.03 12.74
C THR A 208 6.03 -4.26 12.31
N LYS A 209 5.37 -5.43 12.46
CA LYS A 209 5.87 -6.72 11.99
C LYS A 209 4.72 -7.64 11.61
N LEU A 210 4.75 -8.17 10.39
CA LEU A 210 3.86 -9.25 9.98
C LEU A 210 4.04 -10.45 10.92
N SER A 211 2.95 -10.92 11.52
CA SER A 211 3.00 -11.92 12.60
C SER A 211 2.20 -13.19 12.30
N GLY A 212 1.31 -13.19 11.33
CA GLY A 212 0.54 -14.35 10.96
C GLY A 212 -0.40 -14.12 9.79
N ALA A 213 -0.86 -15.21 9.20
CA ALA A 213 -1.92 -15.19 8.21
C ALA A 213 -2.75 -16.48 8.30
N SER A 214 -4.02 -16.40 7.91
CA SER A 214 -4.90 -17.56 7.86
C SER A 214 -5.96 -17.40 6.78
N SER A 215 -6.39 -18.52 6.19
CA SER A 215 -7.55 -18.57 5.32
C SER A 215 -8.70 -19.33 5.99
N LYS A 216 -9.93 -18.97 5.66
CA LYS A 216 -11.13 -19.61 6.16
C LYS A 216 -11.89 -20.29 5.02
N SER A 217 -12.64 -21.34 5.36
CA SER A 217 -13.43 -22.10 4.38
C SER A 217 -14.55 -21.26 3.73
N ASP A 218 -14.90 -20.12 4.30
CA ASP A 218 -15.85 -19.14 3.75
C ASP A 218 -15.24 -18.22 2.67
N GLY A 219 -13.97 -18.41 2.35
CA GLY A 219 -13.23 -17.60 1.38
C GLY A 219 -12.57 -16.35 1.97
N THR A 220 -12.67 -16.14 3.27
CA THR A 220 -12.00 -15.04 3.96
C THR A 220 -10.52 -15.34 4.15
N LEU A 221 -9.66 -14.33 4.00
CA LEU A 221 -8.26 -14.36 4.36
C LEU A 221 -7.98 -13.27 5.41
N GLU A 222 -7.28 -13.63 6.48
CA GLU A 222 -6.88 -12.70 7.54
C GLU A 222 -5.35 -12.61 7.61
N ILE A 223 -4.83 -11.39 7.75
CA ILE A 223 -3.40 -11.11 7.92
C ILE A 223 -3.23 -10.33 9.22
N ASN A 224 -2.33 -10.79 10.09
CA ASN A 224 -2.05 -10.19 11.37
C ASN A 224 -0.70 -9.48 11.36
N GLU A 225 -0.69 -8.23 11.79
CA GLU A 225 0.49 -7.38 11.96
C GLU A 225 0.60 -6.94 13.41
N LYS A 226 1.75 -7.12 14.04
CA LYS A 226 2.06 -6.53 15.34
C LYS A 226 2.46 -5.06 15.16
N ILE A 227 2.03 -4.22 16.11
CA ILE A 227 2.33 -2.78 16.11
C ILE A 227 2.61 -2.26 17.51
N ILE A 228 3.61 -1.39 17.62
CA ILE A 228 3.89 -0.52 18.76
C ILE A 228 4.00 0.93 18.27
N TYR A 229 3.68 1.86 19.15
CA TYR A 229 3.77 3.30 18.88
C TYR A 229 4.85 3.93 19.75
N THR A 230 5.45 5.01 19.26
CA THR A 230 6.52 5.69 19.98
C THR A 230 6.28 7.19 20.01
N ASP A 231 6.65 7.79 21.11
CA ASP A 231 6.74 9.24 21.30
C ASP A 231 8.13 9.62 21.83
N THR A 232 8.68 10.70 21.31
CA THR A 232 10.00 11.19 21.72
C THR A 232 9.86 12.58 22.32
N LYS A 233 10.25 12.73 23.59
CA LYS A 233 10.24 13.99 24.32
C LYS A 233 11.64 14.41 24.67
N GLU A 234 11.93 15.72 24.53
CA GLU A 234 13.15 16.33 25.01
C GLU A 234 12.89 17.10 26.29
N GLU A 235 13.71 16.84 27.30
CA GLU A 235 13.70 17.57 28.53
C GLU A 235 15.13 17.80 29.03
N ASN A 236 15.49 19.07 29.26
CA ASN A 236 16.84 19.48 29.70
C ASN A 236 18.00 18.94 28.82
N GLY A 237 17.79 18.84 27.50
CA GLY A 237 18.82 18.35 26.55
C GLY A 237 18.97 16.83 26.52
N LEU A 238 18.11 16.11 27.23
CA LEU A 238 18.03 14.65 27.20
C LEU A 238 16.69 14.21 26.58
N TYR A 239 16.73 13.11 25.84
CA TYR A 239 15.56 12.54 25.19
C TYR A 239 15.07 11.32 25.94
N THR A 240 13.75 11.19 25.96
CA THR A 240 13.03 9.99 26.39
C THR A 240 12.20 9.48 25.22
N ILE A 241 12.39 8.22 24.87
CA ILE A 241 11.55 7.52 23.88
C ILE A 241 10.61 6.63 24.68
N SER A 242 9.32 6.96 24.65
CA SER A 242 8.27 6.16 25.25
C SER A 242 7.64 5.24 24.21
N ILE A 243 7.38 4.00 24.57
CA ILE A 243 6.85 2.94 23.72
C ILE A 243 5.48 2.56 24.23
N TYR A 244 4.48 2.64 23.36
CA TYR A 244 3.08 2.47 23.71
C TYR A 244 2.43 1.33 22.93
N LYS A 245 1.39 0.75 23.51
CA LYS A 245 0.57 -0.26 22.89
C LYS A 245 -0.49 0.34 21.96
N ASP A 246 -0.93 1.57 22.24
CA ASP A 246 -2.02 2.26 21.56
C ASP A 246 -1.56 3.59 20.93
N TYR A 247 -2.23 3.98 19.85
CA TYR A 247 -1.96 5.24 19.15
C TYR A 247 -2.18 6.49 20.02
N GLN A 248 -3.13 6.44 20.96
CA GLN A 248 -3.44 7.54 21.88
C GLN A 248 -2.36 7.75 22.97
N HIS A 249 -1.36 6.87 23.03
CA HIS A 249 -0.26 6.90 23.99
C HIS A 249 -0.74 6.83 25.46
N THR A 250 -1.79 6.03 25.70
CA THR A 250 -2.36 5.82 27.05
C THR A 250 -1.82 4.57 27.73
N MET A 251 -1.40 3.58 26.95
CA MET A 251 -0.90 2.28 27.42
C MET A 251 0.59 2.14 27.22
N LEU A 252 1.38 2.65 28.17
CA LEU A 252 2.84 2.58 28.14
C LEU A 252 3.30 1.12 28.29
N ILE A 253 4.21 0.68 27.41
CA ILE A 253 4.91 -0.60 27.47
C ILE A 253 6.27 -0.43 28.14
N ASP A 254 7.06 0.55 27.68
CA ASP A 254 8.44 0.77 28.09
C ASP A 254 8.89 2.23 27.83
N SER A 255 10.03 2.60 28.37
CA SER A 255 10.67 3.90 28.12
C SER A 255 12.19 3.78 28.12
N LYS A 256 12.82 4.27 27.07
CA LYS A 256 14.29 4.45 26.98
C LYS A 256 14.59 5.90 27.33
N THR A 257 15.27 6.13 28.46
CA THR A 257 15.51 7.47 29.05
C THR A 257 16.98 7.90 28.97
N ASN A 258 17.26 9.16 29.25
CA ASN A 258 18.62 9.73 29.31
C ASN A 258 19.42 9.58 28.02
N ILE A 259 18.75 9.66 26.86
CA ILE A 259 19.37 9.58 25.55
C ILE A 259 19.88 10.97 25.18
N THR A 260 21.19 11.10 24.92
CA THR A 260 21.73 12.37 24.44
C THR A 260 21.41 12.58 22.95
N LYS A 261 21.49 13.83 22.48
CA LYS A 261 21.22 14.16 21.08
C LYS A 261 22.10 13.36 20.11
N GLU A 262 23.34 13.11 20.46
CA GLU A 262 24.32 12.37 19.65
C GLU A 262 23.97 10.88 19.58
N LYS A 263 23.34 10.33 20.62
CA LYS A 263 22.92 8.93 20.68
C LYS A 263 21.56 8.67 20.02
N LEU A 264 20.72 9.70 19.90
CA LEU A 264 19.37 9.55 19.35
C LEU A 264 19.37 8.88 17.96
N PRO A 265 20.25 9.23 17.00
CA PRO A 265 20.30 8.60 15.68
C PRO A 265 20.68 7.11 15.69
N THR A 266 21.36 6.67 16.73
CA THR A 266 21.83 5.28 16.89
C THR A 266 20.99 4.47 17.88
N THR A 267 19.95 5.08 18.44
CA THR A 267 19.04 4.39 19.35
C THR A 267 18.10 3.53 18.55
N GLU A 268 18.21 2.22 18.70
CA GLU A 268 17.37 1.25 18.02
C GLU A 268 16.12 0.93 18.85
N ILE A 269 14.98 0.89 18.17
CA ILE A 269 13.73 0.36 18.67
C ILE A 269 13.39 -0.85 17.81
N SER A 270 13.45 -2.03 18.41
CA SER A 270 13.05 -3.27 17.76
C SER A 270 11.69 -3.74 18.25
N ILE A 271 10.73 -3.91 17.36
CA ILE A 271 9.43 -4.46 17.72
C ILE A 271 9.55 -5.90 18.27
N ASP A 272 10.62 -6.61 17.94
CA ASP A 272 10.85 -7.98 18.43
C ASP A 272 10.98 -8.06 19.95
N GLU A 273 11.45 -6.99 20.58
CA GLU A 273 11.54 -6.88 22.06
C GLU A 273 10.16 -6.78 22.72
N TYR A 274 9.13 -6.37 21.97
CA TYR A 274 7.81 -6.01 22.50
C TYR A 274 6.67 -6.86 21.93
N LEU A 275 6.95 -7.92 21.16
CA LEU A 275 5.91 -8.71 20.46
C LEU A 275 4.79 -9.22 21.36
N SER A 276 5.10 -9.62 22.62
CA SER A 276 4.09 -10.08 23.58
C SER A 276 3.16 -8.96 24.08
N ASN A 277 3.63 -7.72 24.05
CA ASN A 277 2.91 -6.55 24.54
C ASN A 277 2.36 -5.67 23.40
N ALA A 278 2.79 -5.93 22.16
CA ALA A 278 2.36 -5.18 20.99
C ALA A 278 0.88 -5.43 20.69
N SER A 279 0.20 -4.41 20.19
CA SER A 279 -1.15 -4.56 19.63
C SER A 279 -1.11 -5.35 18.34
N THR A 280 -2.25 -5.88 17.93
CA THR A 280 -2.39 -6.62 16.67
C THR A 280 -3.37 -5.90 15.77
N ILE A 281 -2.93 -5.57 14.55
CA ILE A 281 -3.82 -5.18 13.47
C ILE A 281 -4.19 -6.46 12.72
N THR A 282 -5.47 -6.75 12.59
CA THR A 282 -5.98 -7.83 11.75
C THR A 282 -6.60 -7.21 10.50
N TYR A 283 -6.03 -7.48 9.36
CA TYR A 283 -6.59 -7.13 8.05
C TYR A 283 -7.39 -8.30 7.53
N LYS A 284 -8.63 -8.04 7.14
CA LYS A 284 -9.54 -9.03 6.58
C LYS A 284 -9.77 -8.76 5.11
N PHE A 285 -9.63 -9.79 4.31
CA PHE A 285 -9.87 -9.78 2.87
C PHE A 285 -10.97 -10.78 2.52
N ASN A 286 -11.88 -10.36 1.67
CA ASN A 286 -12.85 -11.24 1.05
C ASN A 286 -12.41 -11.63 -0.35
N SER A 287 -13.01 -12.69 -0.89
CA SER A 287 -12.76 -13.12 -2.27
C SER A 287 -14.00 -12.97 -3.15
N ALA A 288 -13.77 -12.46 -4.37
CA ALA A 288 -14.75 -12.50 -5.44
C ALA A 288 -14.04 -12.79 -6.76
N ASN A 289 -14.62 -13.67 -7.58
CA ASN A 289 -14.05 -14.03 -8.88
C ASN A 289 -12.56 -14.43 -8.80
N GLN A 290 -12.19 -15.15 -7.75
CA GLN A 290 -10.83 -15.63 -7.50
C GLN A 290 -9.81 -14.50 -7.15
N THR A 291 -10.29 -13.32 -6.83
CA THR A 291 -9.45 -12.19 -6.43
C THR A 291 -9.80 -11.78 -5.00
N TYR A 292 -8.79 -11.59 -4.17
CA TYR A 292 -8.97 -11.03 -2.83
C TYR A 292 -9.03 -9.50 -2.89
N TYR A 293 -9.89 -8.92 -2.06
CA TYR A 293 -10.02 -7.49 -1.88
C TYR A 293 -10.18 -7.16 -0.39
N PHE A 294 -9.77 -5.97 0.01
CA PHE A 294 -9.87 -5.51 1.38
C PHE A 294 -11.34 -5.42 1.82
N GLU A 295 -11.65 -5.95 2.99
CA GLU A 295 -12.95 -5.85 3.64
C GLU A 295 -12.91 -4.92 4.85
N SER A 296 -12.02 -5.20 5.78
CA SER A 296 -11.93 -4.45 7.03
C SER A 296 -10.56 -4.62 7.71
N SER A 297 -10.28 -3.76 8.68
CA SER A 297 -9.22 -4.00 9.64
C SER A 297 -9.66 -3.66 11.05
N THR A 298 -9.05 -4.31 12.04
CA THR A 298 -9.29 -4.05 13.45
C THR A 298 -7.97 -4.02 14.22
N ILE A 299 -7.85 -3.11 15.20
CA ILE A 299 -6.73 -3.09 16.14
C ILE A 299 -7.20 -3.70 17.46
N SER A 300 -6.51 -4.74 17.90
CA SER A 300 -6.74 -5.39 19.19
C SER A 300 -5.59 -5.09 20.13
N ASN A 301 -5.93 -4.55 21.30
CA ASN A 301 -4.99 -4.26 22.38
C ASN A 301 -4.96 -5.44 23.39
N SER A 302 -4.89 -6.66 22.88
CA SER A 302 -4.88 -7.88 23.71
C SER A 302 -3.65 -7.99 24.61
#